data_2df379f8d779843f48834e09fbd4a0fa
#
_entry.id   2df379f8d779843f48834e09fbd4a0fa
#
_cell.length_a   1.000
_cell.length_b   1.000
_cell.length_c   1.000
_cell.angle_alpha   90.00
_cell.angle_beta   90.00
_cell.angle_gamma   90.00
#
_symmetry.space_group_name_H-M   'P 1'
#
loop_
_entity.id
_entity.type
_entity.pdbx_description
1 polymer ?
#
loop_
_entity_poly.entity_id
_entity_poly.type
_entity_poly.pdbx_seq_one_letter_code
_entity_poly.pdbx_strand_id
1 'polypeptide(L)'
;VNHAPVVQAKAPAAKAHKLPTEVVVGEFITVRDLAILMERSPIDLIKVLMQYGIMAPITHNIDHDTAVILGEELNVAVKWPERDNVVEEVAEADLVPEHQAKRTAIRQVVRGEHEENLVERPPVVAVLGHVDHGKTTLLDRIRKTDVAGGEAGGITQRTGAYQVTVNGRKITFLDTPGHEAFTSMRARGAQVTDIVVLVVAADDGVMPQTKEAISHAKAAGVIIMVALNKIDKANSNPDRVKEELANNGLQPEEWGGDTIVVPVSALNKIGIDDLLENILVVAELEQFRANPDGKCVGTVIESEIDKQRGITATMLVQNGTLRQNDTIVVGQTWGRIKAMFDHEGKPLKVASPSTPVVILGLQDAPAAGDNFERVANDREARRVSEERRERAAALVHTPERPAMSLEDLFARLEGTDNKVLNLIVRADMQGTLEPVMRSLQEIHNEKVSIKLLQASIGNISESDVMLAEASDAVIIGFSVSVDKAAQSRAEQSGVEIRQYNIIYKMIEDIEDAIKGMLDPVYADITIGHAQVLQLFPLRKGVIAGCTVNDGIVKRNSLARITRDNTELFTGIKIEALRRFTEDVSEVRTGFECGIKLAEHDHDLQEGDIIEFYEKQRVR
;
A
#
# COMPACT_ATOMS: atom_id res chain seq x y z
N VAL A 1 -20.16 60.84 -62.67
CA VAL A 1 -20.14 60.09 -63.94
C VAL A 1 -19.15 58.96 -63.81
N ASN A 2 -19.62 57.83 -63.96
CA ASN A 2 -19.09 56.47 -64.16
C ASN A 2 -19.39 55.47 -63.01
N HIS A 3 -20.50 54.81 -63.25
CA HIS A 3 -20.84 53.54 -62.59
C HIS A 3 -19.94 52.41 -63.14
N ALA A 4 -19.29 51.66 -62.27
CA ALA A 4 -18.71 50.36 -62.56
C ALA A 4 -19.59 49.23 -61.96
N PRO A 5 -19.82 48.12 -62.66
CA PRO A 5 -20.82 47.14 -62.27
C PRO A 5 -20.32 46.20 -61.14
N VAL A 6 -21.24 45.89 -60.24
CA VAL A 6 -21.09 44.92 -59.17
C VAL A 6 -21.03 43.52 -59.78
N VAL A 7 -19.91 42.81 -59.58
CA VAL A 7 -19.77 41.38 -59.92
C VAL A 7 -20.34 40.60 -58.76
N GLN A 8 -21.47 39.94 -59.00
CA GLN A 8 -21.99 38.91 -58.10
C GLN A 8 -21.07 37.67 -58.12
N ALA A 9 -20.41 37.41 -57.01
CA ALA A 9 -19.69 36.16 -56.80
C ALA A 9 -20.69 35.00 -56.62
N LYS A 10 -20.67 34.02 -57.52
CA LYS A 10 -21.37 32.73 -57.39
C LYS A 10 -20.80 31.98 -56.18
N ALA A 11 -21.69 31.59 -55.26
CA ALA A 11 -21.38 30.63 -54.21
C ALA A 11 -20.95 29.29 -54.82
N PRO A 12 -19.90 28.61 -54.25
CA PRO A 12 -19.51 27.29 -54.72
C PRO A 12 -20.60 26.26 -54.35
N ALA A 13 -20.97 25.43 -55.32
CA ALA A 13 -21.92 24.34 -55.18
C ALA A 13 -21.45 23.38 -54.05
N ALA A 14 -22.32 23.10 -53.08
CA ALA A 14 -22.13 22.11 -52.07
C ALA A 14 -21.89 20.75 -52.72
N LYS A 15 -20.73 20.14 -52.47
CA LYS A 15 -20.49 18.75 -52.78
C LYS A 15 -21.47 17.91 -51.96
N ALA A 16 -22.29 17.12 -52.62
CA ALA A 16 -23.15 16.12 -51.96
C ALA A 16 -22.27 15.16 -51.20
N HIS A 17 -22.23 15.31 -49.87
CA HIS A 17 -21.65 14.33 -48.94
C HIS A 17 -22.49 13.04 -49.05
N LYS A 18 -21.87 11.94 -49.44
CA LYS A 18 -22.48 10.62 -49.30
C LYS A 18 -22.43 10.28 -47.84
N LEU A 19 -23.59 10.15 -47.19
CA LEU A 19 -23.71 9.67 -45.84
C LEU A 19 -23.03 8.31 -45.67
N PRO A 20 -22.37 8.05 -44.54
CA PRO A 20 -21.74 6.75 -44.31
C PRO A 20 -22.80 5.65 -44.28
N THR A 21 -22.55 4.58 -45.03
CA THR A 21 -23.43 3.40 -45.12
C THR A 21 -23.15 2.38 -44.03
N GLU A 22 -21.97 2.46 -43.41
CA GLU A 22 -21.53 1.57 -42.33
C GLU A 22 -20.75 2.35 -41.29
N VAL A 23 -20.96 2.02 -39.99
CA VAL A 23 -20.29 2.62 -38.83
C VAL A 23 -19.87 1.50 -37.88
N VAL A 24 -18.65 1.58 -37.36
CA VAL A 24 -18.13 0.62 -36.40
C VAL A 24 -18.28 1.19 -34.98
N VAL A 25 -18.94 0.43 -34.09
CA VAL A 25 -19.25 0.87 -32.72
C VAL A 25 -18.85 -0.24 -31.73
N GLY A 26 -18.18 0.14 -30.64
CA GLY A 26 -17.83 -0.78 -29.55
C GLY A 26 -19.02 -1.14 -28.65
N GLU A 27 -18.75 -1.69 -27.49
CA GLU A 27 -19.75 -2.15 -26.51
C GLU A 27 -20.63 -0.98 -25.99
N PHE A 28 -20.03 0.20 -25.80
CA PHE A 28 -20.73 1.43 -25.39
C PHE A 28 -20.26 2.63 -26.20
N ILE A 29 -21.17 3.54 -26.56
CA ILE A 29 -20.87 4.78 -27.26
C ILE A 29 -21.79 5.90 -26.76
N THR A 30 -21.31 7.16 -26.72
CA THR A 30 -22.19 8.28 -26.37
C THR A 30 -23.08 8.64 -27.55
N VAL A 31 -24.30 9.15 -27.28
CA VAL A 31 -25.22 9.65 -28.33
C VAL A 31 -24.53 10.69 -29.22
N ARG A 32 -23.65 11.52 -28.65
CA ARG A 32 -22.86 12.51 -29.36
C ARG A 32 -21.88 11.88 -30.36
N ASP A 33 -21.11 10.91 -29.90
CA ASP A 33 -20.08 10.29 -30.72
C ASP A 33 -20.69 9.42 -31.83
N LEU A 34 -21.79 8.74 -31.52
CA LEU A 34 -22.55 8.00 -32.54
C LEU A 34 -23.12 8.96 -33.59
N ALA A 35 -23.61 10.13 -33.20
CA ALA A 35 -24.09 11.14 -34.13
C ALA A 35 -22.98 11.65 -35.06
N ILE A 36 -21.77 11.84 -34.53
CA ILE A 36 -20.59 12.25 -35.31
C ILE A 36 -20.21 11.14 -36.31
N LEU A 37 -20.17 9.87 -35.87
CA LEU A 37 -19.83 8.75 -36.73
C LEU A 37 -20.86 8.53 -37.84
N MET A 38 -22.15 8.75 -37.58
CA MET A 38 -23.22 8.63 -38.56
C MET A 38 -23.39 9.91 -39.44
N GLU A 39 -22.56 10.95 -39.20
CA GLU A 39 -22.69 12.28 -39.85
C GLU A 39 -24.12 12.86 -39.75
N ARG A 40 -24.77 12.68 -38.58
CA ARG A 40 -26.13 13.11 -38.30
C ARG A 40 -26.15 14.11 -37.13
N SER A 41 -27.28 14.81 -36.99
CA SER A 41 -27.48 15.68 -35.84
C SER A 41 -27.74 14.85 -34.58
N PRO A 42 -27.10 15.16 -33.43
CA PRO A 42 -27.43 14.49 -32.16
C PRO A 42 -28.90 14.59 -31.78
N ILE A 43 -29.57 15.66 -32.21
CA ILE A 43 -31.00 15.90 -31.98
C ILE A 43 -31.85 14.84 -32.71
N ASP A 44 -31.44 14.42 -33.89
CA ASP A 44 -32.19 13.42 -34.66
C ASP A 44 -32.08 12.03 -34.03
N LEU A 45 -30.91 11.70 -33.49
CA LEU A 45 -30.72 10.46 -32.73
C LEU A 45 -31.56 10.44 -31.44
N ILE A 46 -31.61 11.57 -30.72
CA ILE A 46 -32.43 11.71 -29.51
C ILE A 46 -33.91 11.57 -29.83
N LYS A 47 -34.40 12.12 -30.96
CA LYS A 47 -35.81 11.95 -31.36
C LYS A 47 -36.15 10.50 -31.62
N VAL A 48 -35.27 9.74 -32.26
CA VAL A 48 -35.47 8.31 -32.51
C VAL A 48 -35.44 7.56 -31.19
N LEU A 49 -34.50 7.82 -30.27
CA LEU A 49 -34.47 7.23 -28.92
C LEU A 49 -35.77 7.50 -28.13
N MET A 50 -36.30 8.73 -28.23
CA MET A 50 -37.56 9.08 -27.57
C MET A 50 -38.76 8.32 -28.14
N GLN A 51 -38.77 7.94 -29.42
CA GLN A 51 -39.83 7.11 -30.00
C GLN A 51 -39.82 5.68 -29.45
N TYR A 52 -38.65 5.19 -29.06
CA TYR A 52 -38.45 3.91 -28.37
C TYR A 52 -38.58 4.00 -26.85
N GLY A 53 -38.95 5.17 -26.31
CA GLY A 53 -39.16 5.38 -24.87
C GLY A 53 -37.89 5.62 -24.06
N ILE A 54 -36.75 5.80 -24.73
CA ILE A 54 -35.46 6.05 -24.08
C ILE A 54 -35.19 7.55 -24.02
N MET A 55 -35.22 8.15 -22.84
CA MET A 55 -34.85 9.54 -22.61
C MET A 55 -33.34 9.63 -22.33
N ALA A 56 -32.54 9.83 -23.38
CA ALA A 56 -31.09 9.93 -23.28
C ALA A 56 -30.60 11.33 -23.62
N PRO A 57 -29.89 12.03 -22.71
CA PRO A 57 -29.19 13.29 -23.05
C PRO A 57 -28.00 13.02 -23.99
N ILE A 58 -27.47 14.08 -24.61
CA ILE A 58 -26.38 14.02 -25.62
C ILE A 58 -25.13 13.27 -25.10
N THR A 59 -24.87 13.30 -23.80
CA THR A 59 -23.73 12.66 -23.13
C THR A 59 -24.03 11.28 -22.59
N HIS A 60 -25.22 10.74 -22.84
CA HIS A 60 -25.59 9.42 -22.35
C HIS A 60 -24.91 8.32 -23.15
N ASN A 61 -24.40 7.31 -22.45
CA ASN A 61 -23.84 6.12 -23.07
C ASN A 61 -24.97 5.16 -23.43
N ILE A 62 -25.00 4.75 -24.70
CA ILE A 62 -25.90 3.71 -25.22
C ILE A 62 -25.08 2.47 -25.51
N ASP A 63 -25.68 1.31 -25.32
CA ASP A 63 -25.08 0.01 -25.65
C ASP A 63 -25.12 -0.25 -27.15
N HIS A 64 -24.34 -1.24 -27.60
CA HIS A 64 -24.24 -1.63 -29.00
C HIS A 64 -25.59 -2.01 -29.59
N ASP A 65 -26.44 -2.73 -28.85
CA ASP A 65 -27.75 -3.17 -29.33
C ASP A 65 -28.67 -1.97 -29.60
N THR A 66 -28.66 -0.97 -28.73
CA THR A 66 -29.39 0.29 -28.94
C THR A 66 -28.81 1.08 -30.14
N ALA A 67 -27.49 1.07 -30.31
CA ALA A 67 -26.84 1.71 -31.47
C ALA A 67 -27.20 1.01 -32.79
N VAL A 68 -27.35 -0.32 -32.80
CA VAL A 68 -27.83 -1.10 -33.97
C VAL A 68 -29.27 -0.71 -34.33
N ILE A 69 -30.17 -0.64 -33.37
CA ILE A 69 -31.57 -0.22 -33.56
C ILE A 69 -31.63 1.20 -34.16
N LEU A 70 -30.81 2.12 -33.64
CA LEU A 70 -30.70 3.49 -34.20
C LEU A 70 -30.15 3.48 -35.64
N GLY A 71 -29.17 2.60 -35.91
CA GLY A 71 -28.57 2.43 -37.22
C GLY A 71 -29.60 1.94 -38.25
N GLU A 72 -30.41 0.95 -37.92
CA GLU A 72 -31.46 0.42 -38.79
C GLU A 72 -32.48 1.50 -39.17
N GLU A 73 -32.93 2.29 -38.20
CA GLU A 73 -33.91 3.38 -38.44
C GLU A 73 -33.34 4.52 -39.31
N LEU A 74 -32.03 4.76 -39.17
CA LEU A 74 -31.33 5.81 -39.94
C LEU A 74 -30.67 5.30 -41.24
N ASN A 75 -30.86 4.04 -41.63
CA ASN A 75 -30.28 3.34 -42.77
C ASN A 75 -28.72 3.35 -42.76
N VAL A 76 -28.12 3.13 -41.59
CA VAL A 76 -26.67 3.03 -41.41
C VAL A 76 -26.39 1.68 -40.74
N ALA A 77 -25.61 0.82 -41.35
CA ALA A 77 -25.26 -0.48 -40.75
C ALA A 77 -24.25 -0.26 -39.63
N VAL A 78 -24.63 -0.63 -38.39
CA VAL A 78 -23.71 -0.64 -37.24
C VAL A 78 -23.07 -2.00 -37.14
N LYS A 79 -21.74 -2.06 -37.16
CA LYS A 79 -20.96 -3.29 -37.07
C LYS A 79 -20.09 -3.29 -35.81
N TRP A 80 -19.80 -4.46 -35.29
CA TRP A 80 -18.72 -4.63 -34.33
C TRP A 80 -17.37 -4.32 -35.00
N PRO A 81 -16.39 -3.78 -34.28
CA PRO A 81 -15.03 -3.69 -34.78
C PRO A 81 -14.56 -5.09 -35.18
N GLU A 82 -14.06 -5.22 -36.43
CA GLU A 82 -13.42 -6.48 -36.85
C GLU A 82 -12.28 -6.74 -35.86
N ARG A 83 -12.30 -7.93 -35.24
CA ARG A 83 -11.23 -8.38 -34.35
C ARG A 83 -10.01 -8.72 -35.22
N ASP A 84 -9.22 -7.73 -35.54
CA ASP A 84 -7.85 -7.98 -35.94
C ASP A 84 -7.11 -8.55 -34.72
N ASN A 85 -6.52 -9.73 -34.86
CA ASN A 85 -5.77 -10.45 -33.81
C ASN A 85 -4.59 -9.67 -33.21
N VAL A 86 -4.39 -8.40 -33.58
CA VAL A 86 -3.38 -7.49 -33.07
C VAL A 86 -3.93 -6.61 -31.92
N VAL A 87 -5.27 -6.48 -31.78
CA VAL A 87 -5.90 -5.60 -30.78
C VAL A 87 -6.20 -6.33 -29.47
N GLU A 88 -6.31 -7.68 -29.48
CA GLU A 88 -6.47 -8.45 -28.25
C GLU A 88 -5.23 -8.42 -27.34
N GLU A 89 -4.02 -8.24 -27.89
CA GLU A 89 -2.79 -8.12 -27.07
C GLU A 89 -2.66 -6.77 -26.35
N VAL A 90 -3.30 -5.70 -26.84
CA VAL A 90 -3.20 -4.36 -26.22
C VAL A 90 -4.30 -4.13 -25.18
N ALA A 91 -5.50 -4.69 -25.40
CA ALA A 91 -6.62 -4.57 -24.45
C ALA A 91 -6.46 -5.48 -23.20
N GLU A 92 -5.81 -6.66 -23.35
CA GLU A 92 -5.43 -7.49 -22.20
C GLU A 92 -4.22 -6.93 -21.44
N ALA A 93 -3.33 -6.17 -22.11
CA ALA A 93 -2.19 -5.54 -21.46
C ALA A 93 -2.61 -4.40 -20.50
N ASP A 94 -3.72 -3.73 -20.77
CA ASP A 94 -4.23 -2.66 -19.89
C ASP A 94 -5.00 -3.18 -18.65
N LEU A 95 -5.41 -4.46 -18.65
CA LEU A 95 -6.05 -5.13 -17.52
C LEU A 95 -5.08 -5.98 -16.68
N VAL A 96 -3.85 -6.19 -17.19
CA VAL A 96 -2.81 -6.94 -16.46
C VAL A 96 -2.13 -6.00 -15.48
N PRO A 97 -2.04 -6.33 -14.19
CA PRO A 97 -1.28 -5.53 -13.24
C PRO A 97 0.11 -5.18 -13.79
N GLU A 98 0.53 -3.93 -13.65
CA GLU A 98 1.79 -3.39 -14.22
C GLU A 98 3.00 -4.33 -14.00
N HIS A 99 3.03 -5.02 -12.88
CA HIS A 99 4.06 -6.00 -12.53
C HIS A 99 4.04 -7.26 -13.42
N GLN A 100 2.86 -7.75 -13.81
CA GLN A 100 2.75 -8.89 -14.72
C GLN A 100 3.15 -8.51 -16.16
N ALA A 101 2.80 -7.30 -16.59
CA ALA A 101 3.20 -6.77 -17.88
C ALA A 101 4.74 -6.65 -17.99
N LYS A 102 5.42 -6.19 -16.93
CA LYS A 102 6.89 -6.09 -16.88
C LYS A 102 7.58 -7.45 -17.01
N ARG A 103 7.06 -8.51 -16.37
CA ARG A 103 7.59 -9.87 -16.49
C ARG A 103 7.36 -10.46 -17.87
N THR A 104 6.18 -10.26 -18.43
CA THR A 104 5.82 -10.73 -19.77
C THR A 104 6.78 -10.15 -20.81
N ALA A 105 7.13 -8.87 -20.69
CA ALA A 105 8.07 -8.21 -21.60
C ALA A 105 9.47 -8.88 -21.61
N ILE A 106 10.02 -9.23 -20.45
CA ILE A 106 11.33 -9.91 -20.38
C ILE A 106 11.24 -11.34 -20.91
N ARG A 107 10.18 -12.08 -20.56
CA ARG A 107 9.96 -13.45 -21.09
C ARG A 107 9.78 -13.45 -22.60
N GLN A 108 9.15 -12.43 -23.18
CA GLN A 108 9.02 -12.28 -24.64
C GLN A 108 10.39 -12.05 -25.29
N VAL A 109 11.28 -11.25 -24.68
CA VAL A 109 12.66 -11.08 -25.19
C VAL A 109 13.39 -12.41 -25.24
N VAL A 110 13.32 -13.22 -24.17
CA VAL A 110 13.97 -14.54 -24.12
C VAL A 110 13.35 -15.51 -25.12
N ARG A 111 12.01 -15.51 -25.26
CA ARG A 111 11.30 -16.37 -26.25
C ARG A 111 11.56 -15.97 -27.69
N GLY A 112 11.91 -14.72 -27.94
CA GLY A 112 12.29 -14.22 -29.26
C GLY A 112 13.72 -14.55 -29.67
N GLU A 113 14.54 -15.13 -28.79
CA GLU A 113 15.91 -15.53 -29.09
C GLU A 113 15.93 -16.88 -29.84
N HIS A 114 16.91 -17.09 -30.73
CA HIS A 114 17.12 -18.36 -31.42
C HIS A 114 17.58 -19.44 -30.44
N GLU A 115 16.97 -20.63 -30.50
CA GLU A 115 17.28 -21.74 -29.57
C GLU A 115 18.76 -22.12 -29.55
N GLU A 116 19.47 -21.98 -30.67
CA GLU A 116 20.90 -22.27 -30.81
C GLU A 116 21.80 -21.36 -29.92
N ASN A 117 21.30 -20.17 -29.56
CA ASN A 117 22.05 -19.20 -28.75
C ASN A 117 21.69 -19.28 -27.25
N LEU A 118 20.74 -20.15 -26.90
CA LEU A 118 20.30 -20.29 -25.51
C LEU A 118 21.21 -21.23 -24.75
N VAL A 119 21.79 -20.72 -23.65
CA VAL A 119 22.66 -21.45 -22.73
C VAL A 119 21.97 -21.61 -21.38
N GLU A 120 22.21 -22.74 -20.71
CA GLU A 120 21.72 -22.93 -19.34
C GLU A 120 22.24 -21.82 -18.41
N ARG A 121 21.33 -21.28 -17.59
CA ARG A 121 21.67 -20.27 -16.58
C ARG A 121 21.35 -20.77 -15.17
N PRO A 122 22.02 -20.26 -14.15
CA PRO A 122 21.69 -20.53 -12.76
C PRO A 122 20.20 -20.28 -12.49
N PRO A 123 19.52 -21.15 -11.71
CA PRO A 123 18.17 -20.88 -11.26
C PRO A 123 18.16 -19.67 -10.30
N VAL A 124 17.11 -18.87 -10.38
CA VAL A 124 16.83 -17.77 -9.46
C VAL A 124 15.71 -18.19 -8.52
N VAL A 125 15.98 -18.18 -7.23
CA VAL A 125 15.14 -18.76 -6.19
C VAL A 125 14.73 -17.67 -5.19
N ALA A 126 13.42 -17.44 -5.01
CA ALA A 126 12.93 -16.61 -3.90
C ALA A 126 12.62 -17.46 -2.68
N VAL A 127 12.94 -16.96 -1.49
CA VAL A 127 12.60 -17.63 -0.23
C VAL A 127 11.46 -16.86 0.42
N LEU A 128 10.29 -17.49 0.49
CA LEU A 128 9.05 -16.92 1.01
C LEU A 128 8.56 -17.70 2.24
N GLY A 129 7.66 -17.13 3.02
CA GLY A 129 7.03 -17.78 4.18
C GLY A 129 6.73 -16.80 5.31
N HIS A 130 6.07 -17.31 6.34
CA HIS A 130 5.67 -16.53 7.51
C HIS A 130 6.86 -16.00 8.33
N VAL A 131 6.63 -14.97 9.14
CA VAL A 131 7.57 -14.50 10.16
C VAL A 131 7.88 -15.69 11.11
N ASP A 132 9.09 -15.76 11.65
CA ASP A 132 9.54 -16.79 12.58
C ASP A 132 9.55 -18.25 12.08
N HIS A 133 9.23 -18.53 10.82
CA HIS A 133 9.39 -19.86 10.23
C HIS A 133 10.85 -20.22 9.91
N GLY A 134 11.78 -19.30 10.15
CA GLY A 134 13.22 -19.55 10.07
C GLY A 134 13.81 -19.34 8.68
N LYS A 135 13.23 -18.47 7.84
CA LYS A 135 13.76 -18.11 6.52
C LYS A 135 15.19 -17.59 6.59
N THR A 136 15.42 -16.54 7.39
CA THR A 136 16.74 -15.91 7.54
C THR A 136 17.77 -16.90 8.09
N THR A 137 17.37 -17.73 9.07
CA THR A 137 18.23 -18.79 9.61
C THR A 137 18.59 -19.81 8.55
N LEU A 138 17.63 -20.23 7.71
CA LEU A 138 17.88 -21.16 6.59
C LEU A 138 18.86 -20.54 5.59
N LEU A 139 18.65 -19.29 5.19
CA LEU A 139 19.52 -18.58 4.26
C LEU A 139 20.93 -18.36 4.82
N ASP A 140 21.06 -18.05 6.10
CA ASP A 140 22.36 -17.93 6.76
C ASP A 140 23.15 -19.25 6.74
N ARG A 141 22.45 -20.37 6.91
CA ARG A 141 23.09 -21.68 6.80
C ARG A 141 23.56 -21.99 5.38
N ILE A 142 22.75 -21.60 4.38
CA ILE A 142 23.11 -21.72 2.95
C ILE A 142 24.31 -20.82 2.61
N ARG A 143 24.31 -19.57 3.08
CA ARG A 143 25.40 -18.59 2.88
C ARG A 143 26.65 -18.91 3.71
N LYS A 144 26.54 -19.66 4.80
CA LYS A 144 27.57 -19.81 5.84
C LYS A 144 27.90 -18.49 6.54
N THR A 145 26.89 -17.66 6.77
CA THR A 145 26.95 -16.35 7.43
C THR A 145 26.05 -16.31 8.65
N ASP A 146 26.04 -15.20 9.37
CA ASP A 146 25.14 -14.95 10.52
C ASP A 146 24.55 -13.53 10.37
N VAL A 147 23.69 -13.36 9.37
CA VAL A 147 23.01 -12.09 9.10
C VAL A 147 21.86 -11.87 10.08
N ALA A 148 21.15 -12.95 10.44
CA ALA A 148 20.03 -12.89 11.39
C ALA A 148 20.43 -12.29 12.75
N GLY A 149 21.65 -12.56 13.22
CA GLY A 149 22.18 -11.98 14.46
C GLY A 149 22.51 -10.49 14.39
N GLY A 150 22.64 -9.94 13.20
CA GLY A 150 22.97 -8.52 12.95
C GLY A 150 21.79 -7.63 12.59
N GLU A 151 20.63 -8.19 12.26
CA GLU A 151 19.46 -7.42 11.87
C GLU A 151 18.71 -6.84 13.08
N ALA A 152 18.24 -5.58 12.93
CA ALA A 152 17.48 -4.91 13.98
C ALA A 152 16.15 -5.65 14.26
N GLY A 153 15.94 -6.06 15.51
CA GLY A 153 14.76 -6.84 15.90
C GLY A 153 14.80 -8.31 15.51
N GLY A 154 15.90 -8.82 14.91
CA GLY A 154 16.03 -10.21 14.47
C GLY A 154 15.12 -10.61 13.30
N ILE A 155 14.63 -9.62 12.54
CA ILE A 155 13.74 -9.80 11.38
C ILE A 155 14.34 -9.20 10.12
N THR A 156 14.23 -9.91 9.00
CA THR A 156 14.65 -9.40 7.68
C THR A 156 13.66 -8.34 7.21
N GLN A 157 14.16 -7.12 6.95
CA GLN A 157 13.38 -5.98 6.46
C GLN A 157 13.85 -5.49 5.09
N ARG A 158 14.94 -6.05 4.55
CA ARG A 158 15.55 -5.67 3.26
C ARG A 158 15.54 -6.85 2.31
N THR A 159 15.38 -6.58 1.02
CA THR A 159 15.54 -7.61 -0.01
C THR A 159 17.02 -7.78 -0.34
N GLY A 160 17.54 -8.98 -0.15
CA GLY A 160 18.91 -9.35 -0.50
C GLY A 160 18.98 -10.27 -1.71
N ALA A 161 20.01 -10.13 -2.54
CA ALA A 161 20.29 -11.05 -3.64
C ALA A 161 21.73 -11.55 -3.57
N TYR A 162 21.92 -12.86 -3.69
CA TYR A 162 23.26 -13.44 -3.61
C TYR A 162 23.36 -14.75 -4.39
N GLN A 163 24.57 -15.16 -4.70
CA GLN A 163 24.85 -16.43 -5.37
C GLN A 163 25.60 -17.40 -4.45
N VAL A 164 25.16 -18.66 -4.51
CA VAL A 164 25.85 -19.78 -3.82
C VAL A 164 26.28 -20.80 -4.85
N THR A 165 27.46 -21.40 -4.67
CA THR A 165 27.94 -22.48 -5.52
C THR A 165 27.77 -23.81 -4.78
N VAL A 166 27.00 -24.73 -5.37
CA VAL A 166 26.73 -26.07 -4.87
C VAL A 166 27.14 -27.09 -5.94
N ASN A 167 28.01 -28.03 -5.60
CA ASN A 167 28.51 -29.04 -6.55
C ASN A 167 29.03 -28.46 -7.88
N GLY A 168 29.65 -27.26 -7.85
CA GLY A 168 30.16 -26.56 -9.02
C GLY A 168 29.12 -25.80 -9.85
N ARG A 169 27.82 -25.90 -9.50
CA ARG A 169 26.70 -25.17 -10.08
C ARG A 169 26.32 -23.98 -9.21
N LYS A 170 25.88 -22.88 -9.83
CA LYS A 170 25.46 -21.68 -9.11
C LYS A 170 23.94 -21.67 -8.92
N ILE A 171 23.49 -21.18 -7.79
CA ILE A 171 22.09 -20.87 -7.47
C ILE A 171 22.04 -19.41 -7.00
N THR A 172 21.12 -18.63 -7.54
CA THR A 172 20.87 -17.25 -7.10
C THR A 172 19.68 -17.21 -6.18
N PHE A 173 19.89 -16.73 -4.96
CA PHE A 173 18.81 -16.56 -3.98
C PHE A 173 18.39 -15.11 -3.86
N LEU A 174 17.07 -14.89 -3.73
CA LEU A 174 16.45 -13.63 -3.33
C LEU A 174 15.83 -13.82 -1.95
N ASP A 175 16.35 -13.09 -0.98
CA ASP A 175 15.80 -13.03 0.36
C ASP A 175 14.71 -11.98 0.44
N THR A 176 13.55 -12.32 0.99
CA THR A 176 12.42 -11.41 1.12
C THR A 176 11.89 -11.35 2.55
N PRO A 177 11.48 -10.16 3.02
CA PRO A 177 10.89 -10.01 4.34
C PRO A 177 9.62 -10.84 4.50
N GLY A 178 9.44 -11.45 5.69
CA GLY A 178 8.26 -12.25 6.00
C GLY A 178 7.05 -11.46 6.47
N HIS A 179 7.26 -10.24 6.98
CA HIS A 179 6.24 -9.42 7.60
C HIS A 179 5.17 -8.93 6.60
N GLU A 180 3.92 -8.83 7.06
CA GLU A 180 2.74 -8.43 6.27
C GLU A 180 2.94 -7.10 5.54
N ALA A 181 3.50 -6.08 6.19
CA ALA A 181 3.78 -4.79 5.57
C ALA A 181 4.59 -4.88 4.26
N PHE A 182 5.39 -5.94 4.06
CA PHE A 182 6.26 -6.12 2.89
C PHE A 182 5.64 -7.01 1.80
N THR A 183 4.31 -7.02 1.64
CA THR A 183 3.60 -7.78 0.61
C THR A 183 4.11 -7.49 -0.80
N SER A 184 4.37 -6.22 -1.14
CA SER A 184 4.91 -5.82 -2.45
C SER A 184 6.29 -6.42 -2.74
N MET A 185 7.15 -6.55 -1.72
CA MET A 185 8.46 -7.20 -1.85
C MET A 185 8.33 -8.70 -2.12
N ARG A 186 7.39 -9.39 -1.45
CA ARG A 186 7.11 -10.83 -1.69
C ARG A 186 6.58 -11.08 -3.09
N ALA A 187 5.60 -10.27 -3.53
CA ALA A 187 5.05 -10.34 -4.89
C ALA A 187 6.15 -10.14 -5.95
N ARG A 188 6.98 -9.12 -5.77
CA ARG A 188 8.13 -8.81 -6.63
C ARG A 188 9.15 -9.95 -6.63
N GLY A 189 9.51 -10.47 -5.45
CA GLY A 189 10.40 -11.63 -5.32
C GLY A 189 9.92 -12.81 -6.13
N ALA A 190 8.64 -13.19 -6.01
CA ALA A 190 8.07 -14.28 -6.81
C ALA A 190 8.07 -14.00 -8.31
N GLN A 191 7.82 -12.76 -8.74
CA GLN A 191 7.76 -12.40 -10.17
C GLN A 191 9.11 -12.45 -10.89
N VAL A 192 10.19 -12.18 -10.18
CA VAL A 192 11.56 -12.06 -10.73
C VAL A 192 12.25 -13.43 -10.77
N THR A 193 11.73 -14.43 -10.06
CA THR A 193 12.36 -15.74 -9.85
C THR A 193 11.78 -16.86 -10.73
N ASP A 194 12.49 -17.97 -10.78
CA ASP A 194 12.11 -19.18 -11.46
C ASP A 194 11.45 -20.17 -10.50
N ILE A 195 11.97 -20.26 -9.29
CA ILE A 195 11.52 -21.16 -8.22
C ILE A 195 11.24 -20.35 -6.96
N VAL A 196 10.20 -20.71 -6.24
CA VAL A 196 9.90 -20.22 -4.91
C VAL A 196 10.10 -21.35 -3.91
N VAL A 197 10.96 -21.13 -2.93
CA VAL A 197 11.09 -22.00 -1.75
C VAL A 197 10.21 -21.44 -0.65
N LEU A 198 9.11 -22.09 -0.38
CA LEU A 198 8.17 -21.75 0.68
C LEU A 198 8.61 -22.39 2.00
N VAL A 199 9.07 -21.59 2.94
CA VAL A 199 9.49 -22.07 4.26
C VAL A 199 8.30 -22.13 5.20
N VAL A 200 7.97 -23.34 5.67
CA VAL A 200 6.88 -23.59 6.61
C VAL A 200 7.43 -24.30 7.83
N ALA A 201 7.09 -23.81 9.02
CA ALA A 201 7.53 -24.43 10.26
C ALA A 201 6.64 -25.64 10.60
N ALA A 202 7.27 -26.78 10.94
CA ALA A 202 6.58 -28.04 11.22
C ALA A 202 5.77 -28.03 12.53
N ASP A 203 6.03 -27.06 13.41
CA ASP A 203 5.31 -26.83 14.66
C ASP A 203 4.10 -25.90 14.50
N ASP A 204 4.17 -24.93 13.59
CA ASP A 204 3.14 -23.88 13.42
C ASP A 204 2.15 -24.21 12.28
N GLY A 205 2.62 -24.73 11.14
CA GLY A 205 1.79 -25.04 9.97
C GLY A 205 1.60 -23.90 8.98
N VAL A 206 0.49 -23.90 8.22
CA VAL A 206 0.21 -22.92 7.17
C VAL A 206 -0.46 -21.67 7.74
N MET A 207 0.32 -20.62 7.96
CA MET A 207 -0.10 -19.33 8.50
C MET A 207 -0.67 -18.39 7.41
N PRO A 208 -1.37 -17.29 7.77
CA PRO A 208 -1.96 -16.36 6.78
C PRO A 208 -0.97 -15.83 5.75
N GLN A 209 0.23 -15.42 6.17
CA GLN A 209 1.29 -14.94 5.27
C GLN A 209 1.85 -16.08 4.39
N THR A 210 1.76 -17.34 4.81
CA THR A 210 2.09 -18.50 3.98
C THR A 210 1.08 -18.65 2.85
N LYS A 211 -0.22 -18.48 3.13
CA LYS A 211 -1.28 -18.52 2.12
C LYS A 211 -1.13 -17.38 1.10
N GLU A 212 -0.78 -16.18 1.57
CA GLU A 212 -0.46 -15.04 0.72
C GLU A 212 0.73 -15.35 -0.20
N ALA A 213 1.82 -15.90 0.35
CA ALA A 213 3.00 -16.29 -0.43
C ALA A 213 2.67 -17.35 -1.51
N ILE A 214 1.81 -18.33 -1.20
CA ILE A 214 1.30 -19.31 -2.17
C ILE A 214 0.53 -18.60 -3.29
N SER A 215 -0.34 -17.65 -2.95
CA SER A 215 -1.13 -16.89 -3.93
C SER A 215 -0.23 -16.07 -4.86
N HIS A 216 0.78 -15.39 -4.32
CA HIS A 216 1.75 -14.64 -5.13
C HIS A 216 2.59 -15.55 -6.05
N ALA A 217 3.04 -16.69 -5.55
CA ALA A 217 3.80 -17.64 -6.36
C ALA A 217 2.95 -18.24 -7.48
N LYS A 218 1.69 -18.63 -7.21
CA LYS A 218 0.73 -19.10 -8.21
C LYS A 218 0.42 -18.02 -9.25
N ALA A 219 0.14 -16.78 -8.82
CA ALA A 219 -0.11 -15.66 -9.73
C ALA A 219 1.11 -15.33 -10.60
N ALA A 220 2.31 -15.52 -10.08
CA ALA A 220 3.55 -15.38 -10.83
C ALA A 220 3.83 -16.58 -11.76
N GLY A 221 3.11 -17.71 -11.66
CA GLY A 221 3.32 -18.92 -12.44
C GLY A 221 4.76 -19.45 -12.28
N VAL A 222 5.26 -19.51 -11.06
CA VAL A 222 6.58 -20.05 -10.68
C VAL A 222 6.43 -21.39 -9.99
N ILE A 223 7.48 -22.20 -10.07
CA ILE A 223 7.51 -23.50 -9.40
C ILE A 223 7.62 -23.28 -7.89
N ILE A 224 6.79 -23.99 -7.14
CA ILE A 224 6.77 -23.90 -5.68
C ILE A 224 7.38 -25.18 -5.10
N MET A 225 8.43 -25.02 -4.32
CA MET A 225 9.00 -26.06 -3.47
C MET A 225 8.77 -25.70 -2.02
N VAL A 226 8.58 -26.67 -1.15
CA VAL A 226 8.36 -26.43 0.28
C VAL A 226 9.56 -26.91 1.09
N ALA A 227 10.14 -26.00 1.88
CA ALA A 227 11.10 -26.34 2.93
C ALA A 227 10.35 -26.44 4.27
N LEU A 228 10.07 -27.66 4.71
CA LEU A 228 9.39 -27.94 5.98
C LEU A 228 10.41 -27.84 7.11
N ASN A 229 10.50 -26.66 7.74
CA ASN A 229 11.53 -26.32 8.71
C ASN A 229 11.14 -26.66 10.15
N LYS A 230 12.11 -26.63 11.06
CA LYS A 230 11.97 -26.89 12.49
C LYS A 230 11.53 -28.34 12.82
N ILE A 231 11.91 -29.28 11.99
CA ILE A 231 11.60 -30.72 12.26
C ILE A 231 12.25 -31.25 13.52
N ASP A 232 13.21 -30.54 14.09
CA ASP A 232 13.92 -30.83 15.33
C ASP A 232 13.10 -30.53 16.59
N LYS A 233 12.02 -29.79 16.50
CA LYS A 233 11.18 -29.46 17.65
C LYS A 233 10.32 -30.65 18.07
N ALA A 234 10.15 -30.85 19.41
CA ALA A 234 9.35 -31.94 19.95
C ALA A 234 7.86 -31.92 19.58
N ASN A 235 7.32 -30.72 19.27
CA ASN A 235 5.95 -30.50 18.83
C ASN A 235 5.80 -30.44 17.32
N SER A 236 6.84 -30.78 16.56
CA SER A 236 6.77 -30.83 15.10
C SER A 236 5.80 -31.91 14.62
N ASN A 237 4.95 -31.59 13.65
CA ASN A 237 4.03 -32.54 13.03
C ASN A 237 4.05 -32.34 11.48
N PRO A 238 5.02 -32.98 10.81
CA PRO A 238 5.17 -32.87 9.36
C PRO A 238 3.93 -33.31 8.57
N ASP A 239 3.25 -34.37 8.98
CA ASP A 239 2.11 -34.94 8.25
C ASP A 239 0.90 -33.98 8.30
N ARG A 240 0.63 -33.36 9.44
CA ARG A 240 -0.40 -32.31 9.56
C ARG A 240 -0.11 -31.15 8.61
N VAL A 241 1.15 -30.69 8.55
CA VAL A 241 1.51 -29.57 7.68
C VAL A 241 1.40 -29.93 6.20
N LYS A 242 1.75 -31.16 5.80
CA LYS A 242 1.53 -31.66 4.43
C LYS A 242 0.04 -31.67 4.06
N GLU A 243 -0.84 -32.06 4.99
CA GLU A 243 -2.29 -32.02 4.80
C GLU A 243 -2.80 -30.58 4.64
N GLU A 244 -2.32 -29.66 5.49
CA GLU A 244 -2.66 -28.22 5.37
C GLU A 244 -2.17 -27.62 4.05
N LEU A 245 -1.00 -28.01 3.53
CA LEU A 245 -0.47 -27.61 2.23
C LEU A 245 -1.34 -28.14 1.09
N ALA A 246 -1.73 -29.40 1.12
CA ALA A 246 -2.61 -30.01 0.13
C ALA A 246 -3.98 -29.28 0.07
N ASN A 247 -4.55 -28.92 1.24
CA ASN A 247 -5.78 -28.14 1.34
C ASN A 247 -5.66 -26.73 0.74
N ASN A 248 -4.44 -26.17 0.67
CA ASN A 248 -4.15 -24.90 0.01
C ASN A 248 -3.69 -25.06 -1.46
N GLY A 249 -3.86 -26.28 -2.02
CA GLY A 249 -3.56 -26.61 -3.42
C GLY A 249 -2.08 -26.76 -3.72
N LEU A 250 -1.29 -27.23 -2.75
CA LEU A 250 0.09 -27.69 -2.88
C LEU A 250 0.14 -29.16 -2.44
N GLN A 251 -0.21 -30.06 -3.36
CA GLN A 251 -0.22 -31.48 -3.07
C GLN A 251 1.20 -32.03 -3.10
N PRO A 252 1.68 -32.65 -1.98
CA PRO A 252 3.00 -33.24 -1.94
C PRO A 252 3.22 -34.34 -2.99
N GLU A 253 4.43 -34.45 -3.51
CA GLU A 253 4.83 -35.50 -4.47
C GLU A 253 4.60 -36.91 -3.89
N GLU A 254 4.86 -37.11 -2.60
CA GLU A 254 4.60 -38.38 -1.89
C GLU A 254 3.13 -38.84 -1.96
N TRP A 255 2.19 -37.89 -2.18
CA TRP A 255 0.76 -38.15 -2.29
C TRP A 255 0.25 -38.04 -3.74
N GLY A 256 1.20 -38.13 -4.72
CA GLY A 256 0.89 -38.08 -6.15
C GLY A 256 0.63 -36.67 -6.68
N GLY A 257 1.09 -35.62 -6.00
CA GLY A 257 1.09 -34.24 -6.47
C GLY A 257 2.37 -33.87 -7.21
N ASP A 258 2.55 -32.57 -7.40
CA ASP A 258 3.67 -31.95 -8.11
C ASP A 258 4.57 -31.08 -7.21
N THR A 259 4.23 -30.98 -5.92
CA THR A 259 4.95 -30.13 -5.00
C THR A 259 6.00 -30.91 -4.20
N ILE A 260 7.28 -30.55 -4.40
CA ILE A 260 8.40 -31.14 -3.67
C ILE A 260 8.42 -30.57 -2.25
N VAL A 261 8.36 -31.43 -1.24
CA VAL A 261 8.41 -31.05 0.18
C VAL A 261 9.67 -31.64 0.80
N VAL A 262 10.61 -30.78 1.18
CA VAL A 262 11.88 -31.19 1.79
C VAL A 262 11.86 -30.90 3.29
N PRO A 263 11.98 -31.92 4.17
CA PRO A 263 12.10 -31.71 5.60
C PRO A 263 13.48 -31.15 5.94
N VAL A 264 13.52 -30.01 6.67
CA VAL A 264 14.79 -29.35 7.03
C VAL A 264 14.81 -28.90 8.49
N SER A 265 16.00 -28.84 9.08
CA SER A 265 16.26 -28.09 10.29
C SER A 265 17.38 -27.09 10.04
N ALA A 266 17.01 -25.84 9.87
CA ALA A 266 17.98 -24.75 9.68
C ALA A 266 18.92 -24.60 10.90
N LEU A 267 18.40 -24.88 12.12
CA LEU A 267 19.20 -24.82 13.35
C LEU A 267 20.28 -25.90 13.36
N ASN A 268 19.90 -27.16 13.11
CA ASN A 268 20.76 -28.32 13.18
C ASN A 268 21.47 -28.68 11.87
N LYS A 269 21.23 -27.88 10.79
CA LYS A 269 21.79 -28.09 9.43
C LYS A 269 21.41 -29.45 8.81
N ILE A 270 20.19 -29.92 9.08
CA ILE A 270 19.66 -31.17 8.52
C ILE A 270 18.85 -30.86 7.27
N GLY A 271 18.99 -31.65 6.18
CA GLY A 271 18.19 -31.55 4.95
C GLY A 271 18.49 -30.33 4.07
N ILE A 272 19.50 -29.51 4.41
CA ILE A 272 19.81 -28.30 3.61
C ILE A 272 20.46 -28.70 2.29
N ASP A 273 21.38 -29.64 2.30
CA ASP A 273 22.03 -30.13 1.10
C ASP A 273 21.02 -30.81 0.17
N ASP A 274 20.07 -31.57 0.72
CA ASP A 274 18.97 -32.18 -0.04
C ASP A 274 18.06 -31.11 -0.69
N LEU A 275 17.75 -30.01 0.04
CA LEU A 275 17.00 -28.89 -0.52
C LEU A 275 17.73 -28.25 -1.72
N LEU A 276 19.02 -28.01 -1.58
CA LEU A 276 19.85 -27.41 -2.64
C LEU A 276 19.97 -28.32 -3.84
N GLU A 277 20.08 -29.63 -3.62
CA GLU A 277 20.14 -30.64 -4.68
C GLU A 277 18.81 -30.74 -5.44
N ASN A 278 17.68 -30.76 -4.73
CA ASN A 278 16.35 -30.70 -5.34
C ASN A 278 16.13 -29.43 -6.18
N ILE A 279 16.61 -28.25 -5.75
CA ILE A 279 16.57 -27.03 -6.54
C ILE A 279 17.34 -27.19 -7.85
N LEU A 280 18.51 -27.83 -7.83
CA LEU A 280 19.32 -28.08 -9.04
C LEU A 280 18.66 -29.10 -9.97
N VAL A 281 18.02 -30.15 -9.42
CA VAL A 281 17.25 -31.14 -10.21
C VAL A 281 16.07 -30.48 -10.90
N VAL A 282 15.29 -29.66 -10.21
CA VAL A 282 14.18 -28.90 -10.80
C VAL A 282 14.70 -27.99 -11.90
N ALA A 283 15.81 -27.29 -11.68
CA ALA A 283 16.41 -26.39 -12.68
C ALA A 283 16.85 -27.14 -13.94
N GLU A 284 17.32 -28.38 -13.81
CA GLU A 284 17.72 -29.22 -14.93
C GLU A 284 16.50 -29.75 -15.72
N LEU A 285 15.43 -30.13 -15.04
CA LEU A 285 14.18 -30.57 -15.66
C LEU A 285 13.50 -29.44 -16.44
N GLU A 286 13.45 -28.26 -15.89
CA GLU A 286 12.82 -27.07 -16.48
C GLU A 286 13.71 -26.34 -17.51
N GLN A 287 14.99 -26.69 -17.57
CA GLN A 287 15.96 -26.14 -18.51
C GLN A 287 15.94 -24.60 -18.56
N PHE A 288 16.20 -23.94 -17.45
CA PHE A 288 16.27 -22.47 -17.44
C PHE A 288 17.41 -21.96 -18.32
N ARG A 289 17.06 -21.29 -19.44
CA ARG A 289 17.98 -20.84 -20.46
C ARG A 289 17.95 -19.33 -20.63
N ALA A 290 19.03 -18.73 -21.09
CA ALA A 290 19.13 -17.36 -21.52
C ALA A 290 20.21 -17.23 -22.62
N ASN A 291 20.17 -16.15 -23.40
CA ASN A 291 21.20 -15.86 -24.38
C ASN A 291 22.21 -14.86 -23.78
N PRO A 292 23.45 -15.27 -23.46
CA PRO A 292 24.47 -14.34 -22.89
C PRO A 292 24.86 -13.22 -23.85
N ASP A 293 24.76 -13.42 -25.16
CA ASP A 293 25.12 -12.46 -26.19
C ASP A 293 23.92 -11.67 -26.74
N GLY A 294 22.71 -12.01 -26.27
CA GLY A 294 21.46 -11.37 -26.65
C GLY A 294 21.25 -9.97 -26.06
N LYS A 295 20.05 -9.45 -26.22
CA LYS A 295 19.65 -8.17 -25.62
C LYS A 295 19.79 -8.24 -24.10
N CYS A 296 20.64 -7.37 -23.52
CA CYS A 296 20.84 -7.33 -22.08
C CYS A 296 19.65 -6.64 -21.41
N VAL A 297 18.89 -7.42 -20.67
CA VAL A 297 17.72 -6.99 -19.89
C VAL A 297 17.69 -7.66 -18.52
N GLY A 298 17.01 -7.05 -17.58
CA GLY A 298 16.80 -7.60 -16.25
C GLY A 298 15.97 -6.66 -15.38
N THR A 299 15.95 -6.92 -14.08
CA THR A 299 15.06 -6.23 -13.13
C THR A 299 15.87 -5.64 -11.96
N VAL A 300 15.45 -4.47 -11.48
CA VAL A 300 15.96 -3.85 -10.25
C VAL A 300 15.34 -4.57 -9.06
N ILE A 301 16.20 -5.08 -8.19
CA ILE A 301 15.78 -5.70 -6.93
C ILE A 301 15.57 -4.62 -5.88
N GLU A 302 16.58 -3.73 -5.73
CA GLU A 302 16.60 -2.70 -4.71
C GLU A 302 17.42 -1.50 -5.15
N SER A 303 17.12 -0.31 -4.63
CA SER A 303 17.94 0.89 -4.83
C SER A 303 18.10 1.68 -3.55
N GLU A 304 19.28 2.25 -3.35
CA GLU A 304 19.64 3.03 -2.17
C GLU A 304 20.48 4.26 -2.53
N ILE A 305 20.52 5.22 -1.64
CA ILE A 305 21.41 6.39 -1.76
C ILE A 305 22.47 6.32 -0.66
N ASP A 306 23.67 5.90 -1.04
CA ASP A 306 24.82 5.85 -0.15
C ASP A 306 25.55 7.21 -0.11
N LYS A 307 25.99 7.66 1.08
CA LYS A 307 26.68 8.96 1.25
C LYS A 307 28.00 9.07 0.49
N GLN A 308 28.71 7.95 0.33
CA GLN A 308 30.07 7.92 -0.26
C GLN A 308 30.03 7.49 -1.73
N ARG A 309 29.14 6.53 -2.06
CA ARG A 309 29.04 5.92 -3.39
C ARG A 309 27.99 6.58 -4.27
N GLY A 310 27.07 7.37 -3.68
CA GLY A 310 25.93 7.97 -4.36
C GLY A 310 24.81 6.95 -4.59
N ILE A 311 24.12 7.05 -5.72
CA ILE A 311 23.02 6.15 -6.07
C ILE A 311 23.58 4.78 -6.42
N THR A 312 23.16 3.76 -5.70
CA THR A 312 23.44 2.35 -5.95
C THR A 312 22.16 1.60 -6.27
N ALA A 313 22.22 0.66 -7.17
CA ALA A 313 21.08 -0.22 -7.48
C ALA A 313 21.54 -1.68 -7.56
N THR A 314 20.84 -2.55 -6.84
CA THR A 314 21.02 -3.99 -6.95
C THR A 314 20.11 -4.51 -8.05
N MET A 315 20.69 -5.11 -9.07
CA MET A 315 20.00 -5.59 -10.26
C MET A 315 20.22 -7.07 -10.47
N LEU A 316 19.22 -7.75 -11.03
CA LEU A 316 19.34 -9.11 -11.51
C LEU A 316 19.37 -9.10 -13.04
N VAL A 317 20.46 -9.58 -13.63
CA VAL A 317 20.55 -9.78 -15.09
C VAL A 317 19.74 -11.03 -15.45
N GLN A 318 18.78 -10.92 -16.36
CA GLN A 318 17.93 -12.05 -16.76
C GLN A 318 18.25 -12.58 -18.15
N ASN A 319 18.65 -11.71 -19.06
CA ASN A 319 19.15 -12.08 -20.40
C ASN A 319 20.30 -11.17 -20.81
N GLY A 320 21.15 -11.62 -21.71
CA GLY A 320 22.32 -10.86 -22.15
C GLY A 320 23.43 -10.78 -21.10
N THR A 321 24.44 -10.00 -21.39
CA THR A 321 25.60 -9.76 -20.51
C THR A 321 25.75 -8.28 -20.25
N LEU A 322 25.82 -7.90 -18.97
CA LEU A 322 26.06 -6.52 -18.53
C LEU A 322 27.55 -6.30 -18.27
N ARG A 323 28.10 -5.19 -18.76
CA ARG A 323 29.52 -4.88 -18.66
C ARG A 323 29.74 -3.49 -18.07
N GLN A 324 30.89 -3.29 -17.46
CA GLN A 324 31.31 -1.97 -17.03
C GLN A 324 31.42 -1.02 -18.23
N ASN A 325 30.99 0.23 -18.07
CA ASN A 325 30.82 1.28 -19.07
C ASN A 325 29.62 1.12 -20.02
N ASP A 326 28.79 0.08 -19.88
CA ASP A 326 27.53 0.02 -20.60
C ASP A 326 26.60 1.17 -20.19
N THR A 327 25.82 1.65 -21.16
CA THR A 327 24.75 2.61 -20.91
C THR A 327 23.44 1.84 -20.80
N ILE A 328 22.69 2.09 -19.73
CA ILE A 328 21.43 1.42 -19.43
C ILE A 328 20.32 2.43 -19.18
N VAL A 329 19.11 2.05 -19.54
CA VAL A 329 17.86 2.71 -19.15
C VAL A 329 17.18 1.82 -18.13
N VAL A 330 16.72 2.40 -17.03
CA VAL A 330 16.10 1.69 -15.91
C VAL A 330 14.82 2.43 -15.51
N GLY A 331 13.66 1.86 -15.77
CA GLY A 331 12.41 2.57 -15.52
C GLY A 331 12.38 3.95 -16.18
N GLN A 332 12.28 4.99 -15.37
CA GLN A 332 12.27 6.41 -15.79
C GLN A 332 13.65 7.08 -15.70
N THR A 333 14.68 6.38 -15.28
CA THR A 333 16.05 6.89 -15.15
C THR A 333 17.00 6.19 -16.12
N TRP A 334 18.19 6.72 -16.27
CA TRP A 334 19.24 6.13 -17.07
C TRP A 334 20.61 6.40 -16.44
N GLY A 335 21.62 5.72 -16.91
CA GLY A 335 23.00 6.01 -16.50
C GLY A 335 24.02 5.16 -17.24
N ARG A 336 25.29 5.56 -17.09
CA ARG A 336 26.44 4.78 -17.53
C ARG A 336 27.06 4.08 -16.33
N ILE A 337 27.24 2.78 -16.42
CA ILE A 337 27.78 1.96 -15.35
C ILE A 337 29.26 2.34 -15.09
N LYS A 338 29.51 3.01 -13.97
CA LYS A 338 30.88 3.40 -13.55
C LYS A 338 31.60 2.23 -12.91
N ALA A 339 30.92 1.48 -12.06
CA ALA A 339 31.45 0.30 -11.39
C ALA A 339 30.31 -0.70 -11.13
N MET A 340 30.67 -1.98 -11.07
CA MET A 340 29.81 -3.09 -10.68
C MET A 340 30.49 -3.87 -9.56
N PHE A 341 29.69 -4.37 -8.64
CA PHE A 341 30.13 -5.21 -7.53
C PHE A 341 29.24 -6.45 -7.43
N ASP A 342 29.81 -7.54 -6.98
CA ASP A 342 29.03 -8.73 -6.60
C ASP A 342 28.36 -8.55 -5.22
N HIS A 343 27.65 -9.59 -4.79
CA HIS A 343 26.97 -9.60 -3.49
C HIS A 343 27.92 -9.58 -2.27
N GLU A 344 29.23 -9.85 -2.46
CA GLU A 344 30.26 -9.72 -1.43
C GLU A 344 30.96 -8.35 -1.44
N GLY A 345 30.57 -7.46 -2.35
CA GLY A 345 31.17 -6.14 -2.53
C GLY A 345 32.50 -6.17 -3.33
N LYS A 346 32.84 -7.29 -3.97
CA LYS A 346 34.02 -7.39 -4.83
C LYS A 346 33.73 -6.78 -6.21
N PRO A 347 34.71 -6.07 -6.82
CA PRO A 347 34.51 -5.46 -8.14
C PRO A 347 34.31 -6.52 -9.22
N LEU A 348 33.28 -6.33 -10.03
CA LEU A 348 32.89 -7.20 -11.14
C LEU A 348 32.99 -6.41 -12.45
N LYS A 349 33.59 -7.00 -13.49
CA LYS A 349 33.67 -6.38 -14.82
C LYS A 349 32.56 -6.82 -15.76
N VAL A 350 32.04 -8.01 -15.55
CA VAL A 350 31.05 -8.66 -16.42
C VAL A 350 30.05 -9.42 -15.56
N ALA A 351 28.77 -9.18 -15.79
CA ALA A 351 27.67 -9.90 -15.14
C ALA A 351 26.88 -10.70 -16.20
N SER A 352 26.88 -12.03 -16.09
CA SER A 352 26.14 -12.97 -16.93
C SER A 352 24.68 -13.12 -16.46
N PRO A 353 23.81 -13.78 -17.23
CA PRO A 353 22.45 -14.07 -16.80
C PRO A 353 22.38 -14.74 -15.42
N SER A 354 21.34 -14.43 -14.65
CA SER A 354 21.11 -14.84 -13.26
C SER A 354 22.15 -14.33 -12.23
N THR A 355 22.98 -13.37 -12.60
CA THR A 355 23.95 -12.77 -11.66
C THR A 355 23.33 -11.54 -11.01
N PRO A 356 23.23 -11.49 -9.67
CA PRO A 356 22.90 -10.27 -8.95
C PRO A 356 24.12 -9.35 -8.95
N VAL A 357 23.93 -8.08 -9.26
CA VAL A 357 25.00 -7.10 -9.37
C VAL A 357 24.58 -5.77 -8.76
N VAL A 358 25.46 -5.19 -7.95
CA VAL A 358 25.30 -3.82 -7.45
C VAL A 358 26.01 -2.89 -8.41
N ILE A 359 25.30 -1.92 -8.96
CA ILE A 359 25.81 -0.96 -9.93
C ILE A 359 25.91 0.46 -9.35
N LEU A 360 26.85 1.21 -9.87
CA LEU A 360 27.03 2.66 -9.64
C LEU A 360 26.98 3.40 -10.97
N GLY A 361 26.36 4.57 -10.98
CA GLY A 361 26.41 5.47 -12.15
C GLY A 361 25.05 5.87 -12.72
N LEU A 362 23.95 5.49 -12.08
CA LEU A 362 22.62 6.01 -12.41
C LEU A 362 22.49 7.49 -12.02
N GLN A 363 21.62 8.22 -12.71
CA GLN A 363 21.35 9.63 -12.43
C GLN A 363 20.38 9.81 -11.27
N ASP A 364 19.31 9.00 -11.22
CA ASP A 364 18.32 8.97 -10.16
C ASP A 364 18.16 7.52 -9.66
N ALA A 365 17.65 7.35 -8.45
CA ALA A 365 17.36 6.03 -7.91
C ALA A 365 16.13 5.44 -8.63
N PRO A 366 16.27 4.26 -9.26
CA PRO A 366 15.14 3.59 -9.90
C PRO A 366 14.18 3.00 -8.88
N ALA A 367 12.94 2.76 -9.29
CA ALA A 367 12.01 2.02 -8.47
C ALA A 367 12.39 0.53 -8.44
N ALA A 368 12.19 -0.10 -7.26
CA ALA A 368 12.36 -1.54 -7.15
C ALA A 368 11.30 -2.25 -8.01
N GLY A 369 11.73 -3.26 -8.78
CA GLY A 369 10.89 -3.94 -9.78
C GLY A 369 10.89 -3.29 -11.17
N ASP A 370 11.60 -2.18 -11.36
CA ASP A 370 11.78 -1.62 -12.71
C ASP A 370 12.65 -2.53 -13.58
N ASN A 371 12.28 -2.61 -14.84
CA ASN A 371 13.10 -3.31 -15.82
C ASN A 371 14.20 -2.39 -16.33
N PHE A 372 15.38 -2.97 -16.52
CA PHE A 372 16.47 -2.29 -17.19
C PHE A 372 16.78 -2.92 -18.54
N GLU A 373 17.29 -2.12 -19.45
CA GLU A 373 17.79 -2.56 -20.76
C GLU A 373 19.05 -1.79 -21.14
N ARG A 374 20.00 -2.51 -21.77
CA ARG A 374 21.18 -1.89 -22.34
C ARG A 374 20.84 -1.21 -23.65
N VAL A 375 21.29 0.03 -23.82
CA VAL A 375 21.13 0.83 -25.03
C VAL A 375 22.49 1.19 -25.65
N ALA A 376 22.48 1.56 -26.92
CA ALA A 376 23.72 1.78 -27.67
C ALA A 376 24.54 3.00 -27.19
N ASN A 377 23.87 4.06 -26.73
CA ASN A 377 24.52 5.31 -26.35
C ASN A 377 23.68 6.14 -25.36
N ASP A 378 24.33 7.12 -24.72
CA ASP A 378 23.73 8.00 -23.71
C ASP A 378 22.60 8.88 -24.28
N ARG A 379 22.66 9.23 -25.58
CA ARG A 379 21.61 10.03 -26.23
C ARG A 379 20.30 9.27 -26.36
N GLU A 380 20.37 8.02 -26.73
CA GLU A 380 19.23 7.12 -26.81
C GLU A 380 18.65 6.85 -25.42
N ALA A 381 19.52 6.59 -24.43
CA ALA A 381 19.11 6.39 -23.05
C ALA A 381 18.31 7.57 -22.52
N ARG A 382 18.81 8.78 -22.75
CA ARG A 382 18.13 10.01 -22.34
C ARG A 382 16.76 10.17 -22.99
N ARG A 383 16.67 9.95 -24.30
CA ARG A 383 15.42 10.05 -25.05
C ARG A 383 14.36 9.06 -24.50
N VAL A 384 14.74 7.80 -24.31
CA VAL A 384 13.83 6.76 -23.80
C VAL A 384 13.40 7.05 -22.37
N SER A 385 14.30 7.52 -21.51
CA SER A 385 13.96 7.87 -20.13
C SER A 385 13.02 9.09 -20.06
N GLU A 386 13.23 10.11 -20.89
CA GLU A 386 12.35 11.28 -21.00
C GLU A 386 10.95 10.89 -21.50
N GLU A 387 10.85 10.06 -22.55
CA GLU A 387 9.58 9.55 -23.05
C GLU A 387 8.79 8.75 -21.99
N ARG A 388 9.49 7.92 -21.21
CA ARG A 388 8.85 7.15 -20.11
C ARG A 388 8.39 8.07 -18.98
N ARG A 389 9.17 9.11 -18.65
CA ARG A 389 8.82 10.12 -17.63
C ARG A 389 7.60 10.95 -18.04
N GLU A 390 7.54 11.38 -19.30
CA GLU A 390 6.41 12.11 -19.84
C GLU A 390 5.12 11.27 -19.86
N ARG A 391 5.20 10.00 -20.25
CA ARG A 391 4.06 9.07 -20.19
C ARG A 391 3.56 8.89 -18.76
N ALA A 392 4.46 8.67 -17.80
CA ALA A 392 4.09 8.54 -16.39
C ALA A 392 3.45 9.82 -15.84
N ALA A 393 3.99 11.00 -16.19
CA ALA A 393 3.41 12.28 -15.80
C ALA A 393 2.02 12.50 -16.42
N ALA A 394 1.81 12.09 -17.68
CA ALA A 394 0.50 12.20 -18.34
C ALA A 394 -0.57 11.32 -17.68
N LEU A 395 -0.21 10.13 -17.20
CA LEU A 395 -1.11 9.24 -16.45
C LEU A 395 -1.52 9.82 -15.08
N VAL A 396 -0.60 10.53 -14.42
CA VAL A 396 -0.89 11.18 -13.12
C VAL A 396 -1.76 12.44 -13.29
N HIS A 397 -1.72 13.07 -14.47
CA HIS A 397 -2.50 14.28 -14.78
C HIS A 397 -3.92 14.04 -15.27
N THR A 398 -4.42 12.80 -15.27
CA THR A 398 -5.85 12.55 -15.47
C THR A 398 -6.59 13.14 -14.26
N PRO A 399 -7.40 14.21 -14.38
CA PRO A 399 -8.02 14.83 -13.21
C PRO A 399 -9.17 13.96 -12.71
N GLU A 400 -8.90 13.06 -11.79
CA GLU A 400 -9.92 12.41 -10.97
C GLU A 400 -10.46 13.33 -9.85
N ARG A 401 -10.18 14.62 -9.89
CA ARG A 401 -10.81 15.55 -8.97
C ARG A 401 -12.05 16.15 -9.65
N PRO A 402 -13.26 15.71 -9.27
CA PRO A 402 -14.44 16.53 -9.57
C PRO A 402 -14.15 17.92 -9.00
N ALA A 403 -14.44 18.96 -9.80
CA ALA A 403 -14.30 20.32 -9.33
C ALA A 403 -15.04 20.43 -8.00
N MET A 404 -14.32 20.76 -6.92
CA MET A 404 -14.89 20.88 -5.58
C MET A 404 -16.00 21.91 -5.65
N SER A 405 -17.24 21.51 -5.33
CA SER A 405 -18.35 22.46 -5.27
C SER A 405 -18.14 23.40 -4.07
N LEU A 406 -18.71 24.59 -4.14
CA LEU A 406 -18.72 25.52 -3.00
C LEU A 406 -19.37 24.89 -1.78
N GLU A 407 -20.34 23.97 -1.97
CA GLU A 407 -21.00 23.19 -0.93
C GLU A 407 -20.04 22.23 -0.23
N ASP A 408 -19.15 21.55 -0.97
CA ASP A 408 -18.09 20.70 -0.39
C ASP A 408 -17.07 21.52 0.40
N LEU A 409 -16.82 22.76 -0.03
CA LEU A 409 -15.94 23.69 0.71
C LEU A 409 -16.62 24.16 2.01
N PHE A 410 -17.91 24.49 1.97
CA PHE A 410 -18.67 24.86 3.16
C PHE A 410 -18.87 23.69 4.12
N ALA A 411 -19.16 22.48 3.63
CA ALA A 411 -19.23 21.28 4.46
C ALA A 411 -17.88 20.96 5.17
N ARG A 412 -16.75 21.29 4.53
CA ARG A 412 -15.44 21.21 5.18
C ARG A 412 -15.15 22.34 6.17
N LEU A 413 -15.76 23.50 6.01
CA LEU A 413 -15.64 24.62 6.94
C LEU A 413 -16.58 24.50 8.16
N GLU A 414 -17.72 23.83 7.98
CA GLU A 414 -18.72 23.59 9.05
C GLU A 414 -18.54 22.26 9.78
N GLY A 415 -17.79 21.31 9.22
CA GLY A 415 -17.64 19.96 9.74
C GLY A 415 -16.28 19.68 10.34
N THR A 416 -16.24 19.66 11.66
CA THR A 416 -15.24 19.04 12.52
C THR A 416 -13.82 19.63 12.49
N ASP A 417 -13.32 19.97 13.69
CA ASP A 417 -11.90 20.15 14.04
C ASP A 417 -11.10 18.85 13.78
N ASN A 418 -11.02 18.43 12.50
CA ASN A 418 -10.18 17.31 12.14
C ASN A 418 -8.72 17.74 12.23
N LYS A 419 -8.04 17.23 13.25
CA LYS A 419 -6.61 17.45 13.43
C LYS A 419 -5.87 16.73 12.30
N VAL A 420 -4.85 17.35 11.73
CA VAL A 420 -4.01 16.78 10.67
C VAL A 420 -2.61 16.58 11.20
N LEU A 421 -2.11 15.34 11.12
CA LEU A 421 -0.72 15.01 11.41
C LEU A 421 0.08 15.04 10.10
N ASN A 422 0.87 16.10 9.91
CA ASN A 422 1.74 16.22 8.74
C ASN A 422 3.04 15.43 8.98
N LEU A 423 3.41 14.58 8.01
CA LEU A 423 4.60 13.75 8.10
C LEU A 423 5.51 13.93 6.88
N ILE A 424 6.82 13.93 7.13
CA ILE A 424 7.87 13.79 6.13
C ILE A 424 8.58 12.47 6.41
N VAL A 425 8.69 11.60 5.40
CA VAL A 425 9.26 10.26 5.56
C VAL A 425 10.55 10.14 4.75
N ARG A 426 11.60 9.66 5.42
CA ARG A 426 12.87 9.27 4.82
C ARG A 426 13.17 7.81 5.12
N ALA A 427 13.52 7.03 4.10
CA ALA A 427 13.93 5.64 4.23
C ALA A 427 15.29 5.41 3.60
N ASP A 428 15.94 4.34 4.00
CA ASP A 428 17.27 3.95 3.46
C ASP A 428 17.17 3.44 2.02
N MET A 429 16.10 2.70 1.70
CA MET A 429 15.91 2.04 0.42
C MET A 429 14.49 2.28 -0.14
N GLN A 430 14.34 2.12 -1.45
CA GLN A 430 13.06 2.27 -2.12
C GLN A 430 12.06 1.20 -1.69
N GLY A 431 12.52 -0.04 -1.51
CA GLY A 431 11.67 -1.14 -1.09
C GLY A 431 11.16 -1.03 0.33
N THR A 432 11.88 -0.35 1.24
CA THR A 432 11.42 -0.08 2.61
C THR A 432 10.49 1.13 2.68
N LEU A 433 10.64 2.10 1.76
CA LEU A 433 9.79 3.29 1.71
C LEU A 433 8.32 2.96 1.41
N GLU A 434 8.06 2.08 0.43
CA GLU A 434 6.70 1.67 0.03
C GLU A 434 5.88 1.08 1.18
N PRO A 435 6.39 0.07 1.93
CA PRO A 435 5.71 -0.48 3.10
C PRO A 435 5.45 0.54 4.21
N VAL A 436 6.44 1.41 4.49
CA VAL A 436 6.28 2.48 5.48
C VAL A 436 5.15 3.42 5.09
N MET A 437 5.12 3.88 3.83
CA MET A 437 4.05 4.75 3.33
C MET A 437 2.68 4.07 3.41
N ARG A 438 2.61 2.81 3.01
CA ARG A 438 1.37 2.03 3.03
C ARG A 438 0.85 1.84 4.46
N SER A 439 1.71 1.42 5.38
CA SER A 439 1.33 1.26 6.79
C SER A 439 0.83 2.58 7.41
N LEU A 440 1.45 3.72 7.07
CA LEU A 440 0.99 5.03 7.51
C LEU A 440 -0.38 5.42 6.93
N GLN A 441 -0.66 5.05 5.69
CA GLN A 441 -1.94 5.29 5.02
C GLN A 441 -3.06 4.37 5.54
N GLU A 442 -2.73 3.18 6.02
CA GLU A 442 -3.67 2.21 6.60
C GLU A 442 -4.12 2.61 8.02
N ILE A 443 -3.40 3.52 8.71
CA ILE A 443 -3.82 4.05 10.01
C ILE A 443 -4.99 5.00 9.80
N HIS A 444 -6.19 4.53 10.09
CA HIS A 444 -7.42 5.30 9.97
C HIS A 444 -7.92 5.77 11.34
N ASN A 445 -8.19 7.07 11.46
CA ASN A 445 -8.86 7.65 12.61
C ASN A 445 -9.89 8.68 12.15
N GLU A 446 -11.11 8.65 12.72
CA GLU A 446 -12.21 9.54 12.31
C GLU A 446 -11.93 11.03 12.58
N LYS A 447 -11.08 11.35 13.57
CA LYS A 447 -10.80 12.72 14.04
C LYS A 447 -9.41 13.24 13.69
N VAL A 448 -8.47 12.35 13.30
CA VAL A 448 -7.09 12.72 12.95
C VAL A 448 -6.75 12.10 11.62
N SER A 449 -6.37 12.91 10.65
CA SER A 449 -5.91 12.44 9.35
C SER A 449 -4.39 12.57 9.23
N ILE A 450 -3.74 11.54 8.68
CA ILE A 450 -2.31 11.57 8.36
C ILE A 450 -2.13 12.16 6.96
N LYS A 451 -1.27 13.16 6.83
CA LYS A 451 -0.90 13.74 5.53
C LYS A 451 0.60 13.59 5.30
N LEU A 452 0.96 12.76 4.34
CA LEU A 452 2.33 12.63 3.88
C LEU A 452 2.65 13.82 2.95
N LEU A 453 3.55 14.71 3.40
CA LEU A 453 3.99 15.87 2.60
C LEU A 453 5.08 15.48 1.62
N GLN A 454 6.02 14.67 2.07
CA GLN A 454 7.12 14.16 1.26
C GLN A 454 7.53 12.77 1.74
N ALA A 455 7.81 11.88 0.79
CA ALA A 455 8.40 10.57 1.04
C ALA A 455 9.51 10.32 0.03
N SER A 456 10.72 10.01 0.50
CA SER A 456 11.87 9.79 -0.38
C SER A 456 12.98 9.02 0.33
N ILE A 457 13.89 8.47 -0.46
CA ILE A 457 15.05 7.74 0.05
C ILE A 457 16.22 8.67 0.38
N GLY A 458 17.07 8.20 1.28
CA GLY A 458 18.28 8.89 1.73
C GLY A 458 18.16 9.46 3.13
N ASN A 459 19.26 10.07 3.60
CA ASN A 459 19.33 10.64 4.94
C ASN A 459 18.46 11.89 5.09
N ILE A 460 18.13 12.21 6.35
CA ILE A 460 17.41 13.42 6.69
C ILE A 460 18.35 14.62 6.49
N SER A 461 17.94 15.54 5.63
CA SER A 461 18.69 16.73 5.21
C SER A 461 18.13 18.02 5.86
N GLU A 462 18.92 19.11 5.79
CA GLU A 462 18.48 20.42 6.26
C GLU A 462 17.22 20.92 5.56
N SER A 463 17.07 20.62 4.25
CA SER A 463 15.86 20.98 3.48
C SER A 463 14.59 20.29 3.98
N ASP A 464 14.72 19.07 4.51
CA ASP A 464 13.57 18.36 5.11
C ASP A 464 13.12 19.05 6.40
N VAL A 465 14.09 19.51 7.20
CA VAL A 465 13.79 20.26 8.44
C VAL A 465 13.14 21.61 8.11
N MET A 466 13.60 22.30 7.07
CA MET A 466 12.98 23.56 6.63
C MET A 466 11.53 23.35 6.15
N LEU A 467 11.26 22.25 5.42
CA LEU A 467 9.92 21.89 4.99
C LEU A 467 9.03 21.53 6.18
N ALA A 468 9.57 20.79 7.15
CA ALA A 468 8.86 20.41 8.37
C ALA A 468 8.51 21.64 9.22
N GLU A 469 9.46 22.58 9.40
CA GLU A 469 9.25 23.85 10.09
C GLU A 469 8.12 24.68 9.44
N ALA A 470 8.12 24.78 8.11
CA ALA A 470 7.12 25.55 7.37
C ALA A 470 5.72 24.91 7.36
N SER A 471 5.63 23.62 7.61
CA SER A 471 4.38 22.84 7.48
C SER A 471 3.90 22.24 8.80
N ASP A 472 4.53 22.55 9.93
CA ASP A 472 4.28 21.95 11.25
C ASP A 472 4.24 20.42 11.15
N ALA A 473 5.29 19.83 10.58
CA ALA A 473 5.38 18.41 10.29
C ALA A 473 6.43 17.71 11.17
N VAL A 474 6.19 16.43 11.45
CA VAL A 474 7.15 15.54 12.10
C VAL A 474 7.94 14.80 11.02
N ILE A 475 9.26 14.68 11.22
CA ILE A 475 10.14 13.93 10.32
C ILE A 475 10.34 12.52 10.86
N ILE A 476 10.02 11.53 10.02
CA ILE A 476 10.22 10.11 10.31
C ILE A 476 11.38 9.60 9.45
N GLY A 477 12.41 9.10 10.10
CA GLY A 477 13.53 8.42 9.48
C GLY A 477 13.47 6.92 9.73
N PHE A 478 13.37 6.12 8.67
CA PHE A 478 13.39 4.66 8.77
C PHE A 478 14.75 4.11 8.30
N SER A 479 15.51 3.54 9.22
CA SER A 479 16.89 3.03 8.99
C SER A 479 17.86 4.05 8.37
N VAL A 480 17.62 5.35 8.56
CA VAL A 480 18.45 6.45 8.04
C VAL A 480 19.08 7.25 9.16
N SER A 481 20.18 7.92 8.84
CA SER A 481 20.82 8.87 9.76
C SER A 481 20.40 10.31 9.46
N VAL A 482 20.57 11.17 10.47
CA VAL A 482 20.35 12.61 10.35
C VAL A 482 21.67 13.29 10.01
N ASP A 483 21.68 14.18 9.04
CA ASP A 483 22.85 14.98 8.71
C ASP A 483 23.11 16.01 9.83
N LYS A 484 24.38 16.33 10.09
CA LYS A 484 24.75 17.26 11.18
C LYS A 484 24.07 18.63 11.05
N ALA A 485 23.93 19.15 9.82
CA ALA A 485 23.24 20.42 9.56
C ALA A 485 21.75 20.31 9.89
N ALA A 486 21.11 19.20 9.49
CA ALA A 486 19.71 18.92 9.81
C ALA A 486 19.46 18.80 11.31
N GLN A 487 20.34 18.11 12.03
CA GLN A 487 20.26 17.97 13.49
C GLN A 487 20.32 19.36 14.19
N SER A 488 21.31 20.17 13.86
CA SER A 488 21.48 21.51 14.43
C SER A 488 20.28 22.43 14.10
N ARG A 489 19.74 22.33 12.90
CA ARG A 489 18.56 23.09 12.47
C ARG A 489 17.31 22.66 13.22
N ALA A 490 17.08 21.36 13.36
CA ALA A 490 15.94 20.82 14.08
C ALA A 490 15.92 21.24 15.56
N GLU A 491 17.09 21.23 16.21
CA GLU A 491 17.23 21.72 17.59
C GLU A 491 16.92 23.22 17.73
N GLN A 492 17.23 24.04 16.72
CA GLN A 492 16.95 25.47 16.72
C GLN A 492 15.49 25.79 16.43
N SER A 493 14.88 25.07 15.48
CA SER A 493 13.48 25.29 15.06
C SER A 493 12.45 24.52 15.87
N GLY A 494 12.88 23.57 16.74
CA GLY A 494 11.98 22.72 17.52
C GLY A 494 11.27 21.64 16.70
N VAL A 495 11.75 21.34 15.49
CA VAL A 495 11.18 20.27 14.64
C VAL A 495 11.52 18.90 15.23
N GLU A 496 10.50 18.08 15.40
CA GLU A 496 10.67 16.72 15.93
C GLU A 496 11.15 15.77 14.83
N ILE A 497 12.27 15.07 15.09
CA ILE A 497 12.82 14.02 14.24
C ILE A 497 12.78 12.71 15.00
N ARG A 498 12.08 11.72 14.46
CA ARG A 498 12.01 10.36 15.02
C ARG A 498 12.67 9.37 14.08
N GLN A 499 13.55 8.53 14.63
CA GLN A 499 14.27 7.50 13.90
C GLN A 499 13.83 6.12 14.36
N TYR A 500 13.55 5.25 13.38
CA TYR A 500 13.11 3.88 13.61
C TYR A 500 13.91 2.91 12.76
N ASN A 501 14.16 1.72 13.31
CA ASN A 501 14.77 0.59 12.61
C ASN A 501 13.82 -0.62 12.53
N ILE A 502 12.65 -0.52 13.18
CA ILE A 502 11.64 -1.58 13.22
C ILE A 502 10.28 -0.93 12.90
N ILE A 503 9.60 -1.45 11.86
CA ILE A 503 8.34 -0.87 11.35
C ILE A 503 7.20 -0.92 12.39
N TYR A 504 7.11 -1.99 13.18
CA TYR A 504 6.08 -2.12 14.23
C TYR A 504 6.16 -1.00 15.28
N LYS A 505 7.38 -0.70 15.73
CA LYS A 505 7.59 0.36 16.72
C LYS A 505 7.24 1.73 16.17
N MET A 506 7.50 1.96 14.88
CA MET A 506 7.10 3.20 14.21
C MET A 506 5.57 3.33 14.17
N ILE A 507 4.86 2.26 13.80
CA ILE A 507 3.39 2.26 13.74
C ILE A 507 2.80 2.51 15.13
N GLU A 508 3.26 1.79 16.15
CA GLU A 508 2.82 1.93 17.54
C GLU A 508 2.99 3.37 18.06
N ASP A 509 4.18 3.95 17.88
CA ASP A 509 4.47 5.32 18.32
C ASP A 509 3.59 6.36 17.60
N ILE A 510 3.27 6.15 16.31
CA ILE A 510 2.40 7.05 15.56
C ILE A 510 0.94 6.90 15.99
N GLU A 511 0.47 5.68 16.20
CA GLU A 511 -0.87 5.45 16.76
C GLU A 511 -1.03 6.10 18.14
N ASP A 512 0.01 6.01 18.97
CA ASP A 512 -0.01 6.65 20.30
C ASP A 512 0.05 8.18 20.19
N ALA A 513 0.79 8.72 19.22
CA ALA A 513 0.77 10.16 18.93
C ALA A 513 -0.63 10.62 18.48
N ILE A 514 -1.30 9.86 17.61
CA ILE A 514 -2.69 10.14 17.18
C ILE A 514 -3.65 10.09 18.38
N LYS A 515 -3.53 9.07 19.25
CA LYS A 515 -4.33 8.97 20.48
C LYS A 515 -4.10 10.18 21.40
N GLY A 516 -2.86 10.65 21.50
CA GLY A 516 -2.48 11.85 22.28
C GLY A 516 -3.04 13.15 21.71
N MET A 517 -3.25 13.22 20.39
CA MET A 517 -3.87 14.38 19.72
C MET A 517 -5.39 14.46 19.92
N LEU A 518 -6.05 13.36 20.29
CA LEU A 518 -7.49 13.33 20.50
C LEU A 518 -7.85 14.05 21.81
N ASP A 519 -8.96 14.78 21.80
CA ASP A 519 -9.47 15.39 23.01
C ASP A 519 -9.91 14.29 23.99
N PRO A 520 -9.64 14.48 25.30
CA PRO A 520 -10.02 13.49 26.30
C PRO A 520 -11.54 13.33 26.34
N VAL A 521 -12.02 12.14 26.11
CA VAL A 521 -13.44 11.80 26.22
C VAL A 521 -13.73 11.47 27.69
N TYR A 522 -14.65 12.22 28.28
CA TYR A 522 -15.15 11.95 29.63
C TYR A 522 -16.49 11.23 29.52
N ALA A 523 -16.63 10.11 30.20
CA ALA A 523 -17.94 9.49 30.42
C ALA A 523 -18.45 9.88 31.79
N ASP A 524 -19.75 10.11 31.87
CA ASP A 524 -20.46 10.33 33.12
C ASP A 524 -20.69 8.96 33.76
N ILE A 525 -20.01 8.71 34.88
CA ILE A 525 -20.21 7.46 35.64
C ILE A 525 -21.09 7.77 36.80
N THR A 526 -22.29 7.18 36.82
CA THR A 526 -23.22 7.30 37.95
C THR A 526 -22.65 6.63 39.19
N ILE A 527 -22.56 7.37 40.27
CA ILE A 527 -22.02 6.91 41.56
C ILE A 527 -23.10 6.64 42.61
N GLY A 528 -24.30 7.16 42.42
CA GLY A 528 -25.43 6.92 43.34
C GLY A 528 -26.65 7.75 43.01
N HIS A 529 -27.76 7.37 43.61
CA HIS A 529 -29.05 8.07 43.49
C HIS A 529 -29.58 8.43 44.87
N ALA A 530 -30.19 9.62 44.98
CA ALA A 530 -30.92 10.00 46.16
C ALA A 530 -32.32 10.55 45.80
N GLN A 531 -33.31 10.26 46.65
CA GLN A 531 -34.66 10.74 46.47
C GLN A 531 -34.93 11.90 47.43
N VAL A 532 -35.54 12.96 46.90
CA VAL A 532 -35.94 14.13 47.69
C VAL A 532 -37.17 13.76 48.54
N LEU A 533 -37.02 13.82 49.85
CA LEU A 533 -38.11 13.56 50.81
C LEU A 533 -38.80 14.83 51.22
N GLN A 534 -38.04 15.91 51.52
CA GLN A 534 -38.54 17.18 52.01
C GLN A 534 -37.65 18.34 51.61
N LEU A 535 -38.27 19.49 51.36
CA LEU A 535 -37.55 20.71 50.99
C LEU A 535 -37.52 21.70 52.14
N PHE A 536 -36.33 22.22 52.48
CA PHE A 536 -36.10 23.17 53.53
C PHE A 536 -35.69 24.53 52.95
N PRO A 537 -36.59 25.53 52.95
CA PRO A 537 -36.28 26.86 52.46
C PRO A 537 -35.29 27.59 53.38
N LEU A 538 -34.26 28.17 52.81
CA LEU A 538 -33.28 29.01 53.49
C LEU A 538 -33.43 30.47 53.04
N ARG A 539 -32.73 31.41 53.75
CA ARG A 539 -32.66 32.82 53.31
C ARG A 539 -32.04 33.00 51.91
N LYS A 540 -31.22 32.05 51.46
CA LYS A 540 -30.64 32.00 50.14
C LYS A 540 -30.67 30.54 49.67
N GLY A 541 -31.69 30.19 48.87
CA GLY A 541 -31.86 28.87 48.23
C GLY A 541 -32.64 27.84 49.07
N VAL A 542 -32.64 26.61 48.61
CA VAL A 542 -33.35 25.47 49.23
C VAL A 542 -32.36 24.33 49.51
N ILE A 543 -32.49 23.68 50.64
CA ILE A 543 -31.82 22.42 50.94
C ILE A 543 -32.81 21.28 50.71
N ALA A 544 -32.49 20.33 49.89
CA ALA A 544 -33.23 19.09 49.71
C ALA A 544 -32.81 18.07 50.77
N GLY A 545 -33.76 17.69 51.63
CA GLY A 545 -33.60 16.53 52.50
C GLY A 545 -33.84 15.27 51.67
N CYS A 546 -32.79 14.49 51.47
CA CYS A 546 -32.80 13.33 50.58
C CYS A 546 -32.44 12.06 51.35
N THR A 547 -32.94 10.92 50.89
CA THR A 547 -32.42 9.62 51.28
C THR A 547 -31.64 9.01 50.12
N VAL A 548 -30.49 8.43 50.43
CA VAL A 548 -29.64 7.79 49.41
C VAL A 548 -30.18 6.37 49.13
N ASN A 549 -30.73 6.17 47.94
CA ASN A 549 -31.36 4.91 47.56
C ASN A 549 -30.30 3.84 47.20
N ASP A 550 -29.25 4.24 46.44
CA ASP A 550 -28.14 3.37 46.07
C ASP A 550 -26.83 4.16 45.93
N GLY A 551 -25.71 3.44 45.90
CA GLY A 551 -24.40 4.00 45.69
C GLY A 551 -23.89 4.93 46.77
N ILE A 552 -23.18 5.98 46.36
CA ILE A 552 -22.54 6.97 47.26
C ILE A 552 -22.75 8.37 46.68
N VAL A 553 -23.19 9.30 47.51
CA VAL A 553 -23.24 10.74 47.21
C VAL A 553 -21.98 11.41 47.70
N LYS A 554 -21.23 12.05 46.81
CA LYS A 554 -20.01 12.82 47.17
C LYS A 554 -20.22 14.31 46.92
N ARG A 555 -19.65 15.15 47.78
CA ARG A 555 -19.76 16.62 47.67
C ARG A 555 -19.22 17.18 46.35
N ASN A 556 -18.21 16.53 45.75
CA ASN A 556 -17.56 17.01 44.53
C ASN A 556 -18.15 16.41 43.25
N SER A 557 -19.20 15.55 43.34
CA SER A 557 -19.88 15.01 42.18
C SER A 557 -20.79 16.02 41.50
N LEU A 558 -21.15 15.72 40.26
CA LEU A 558 -22.18 16.44 39.53
C LEU A 558 -23.52 15.76 39.76
N ALA A 559 -24.59 16.53 39.70
CA ALA A 559 -25.95 16.05 39.91
C ALA A 559 -26.79 16.24 38.63
N ARG A 560 -27.71 15.31 38.44
CA ARG A 560 -28.74 15.33 37.42
C ARG A 560 -30.09 15.12 38.12
N ILE A 561 -31.08 15.93 37.78
CA ILE A 561 -32.41 15.85 38.40
C ILE A 561 -33.36 15.17 37.44
N THR A 562 -34.04 14.12 37.92
CA THR A 562 -34.99 13.35 37.13
C THR A 562 -36.35 13.36 37.86
N ARG A 563 -37.45 13.68 37.14
CA ARG A 563 -38.83 13.65 37.60
C ARG A 563 -39.64 12.80 36.64
N ASP A 564 -40.41 11.86 37.17
CA ASP A 564 -41.27 10.94 36.36
C ASP A 564 -40.52 10.31 35.19
N ASN A 565 -39.31 9.86 35.41
CA ASN A 565 -38.39 9.30 34.38
C ASN A 565 -37.98 10.30 33.28
N THR A 566 -38.22 11.60 33.48
CA THR A 566 -37.79 12.64 32.54
C THR A 566 -36.65 13.44 33.17
N GLU A 567 -35.55 13.56 32.45
CA GLU A 567 -34.40 14.38 32.85
C GLU A 567 -34.73 15.86 32.71
N LEU A 568 -34.67 16.61 33.84
CA LEU A 568 -34.97 18.04 33.86
C LEU A 568 -33.72 18.89 33.71
N PHE A 569 -32.71 18.62 34.52
CA PHE A 569 -31.46 19.38 34.54
C PHE A 569 -30.27 18.47 34.77
N THR A 570 -29.13 18.79 34.13
CA THR A 570 -27.88 18.00 34.20
C THR A 570 -26.68 18.92 34.41
N GLY A 571 -25.60 18.41 35.00
CA GLY A 571 -24.36 19.16 35.18
C GLY A 571 -24.32 20.06 36.42
N ILE A 572 -25.27 19.88 37.34
CA ILE A 572 -25.41 20.74 38.53
C ILE A 572 -24.34 20.39 39.57
N LYS A 573 -23.66 21.37 40.10
CA LYS A 573 -22.68 21.18 41.19
C LYS A 573 -23.36 21.14 42.55
N ILE A 574 -22.84 20.30 43.45
CA ILE A 574 -23.28 20.26 44.85
C ILE A 574 -22.55 21.39 45.63
N GLU A 575 -23.29 22.37 46.16
CA GLU A 575 -22.73 23.45 46.96
C GLU A 575 -22.43 22.95 48.37
N ALA A 576 -23.37 22.21 48.99
CA ALA A 576 -23.17 21.65 50.33
C ALA A 576 -23.82 20.26 50.44
N LEU A 577 -23.13 19.36 51.16
CA LEU A 577 -23.62 18.03 51.53
C LEU A 577 -23.52 17.92 53.07
N ARG A 578 -24.67 17.73 53.72
CA ARG A 578 -24.76 17.70 55.20
C ARG A 578 -25.45 16.44 55.67
N ARG A 579 -25.01 15.96 56.82
CA ARG A 579 -25.72 14.95 57.58
C ARG A 579 -26.05 15.50 58.96
N PHE A 580 -27.35 15.66 59.23
CA PHE A 580 -27.84 16.47 60.37
C PHE A 580 -27.29 17.89 60.30
N THR A 581 -26.41 18.28 61.23
CA THR A 581 -25.80 19.63 61.31
C THR A 581 -24.36 19.70 60.82
N GLU A 582 -23.75 18.56 60.45
CA GLU A 582 -22.34 18.45 60.07
C GLU A 582 -22.16 18.39 58.55
N ASP A 583 -21.17 19.15 58.05
CA ASP A 583 -20.77 19.03 56.64
C ASP A 583 -19.96 17.75 56.46
N VAL A 584 -20.33 16.93 55.45
CA VAL A 584 -19.70 15.64 55.16
C VAL A 584 -19.17 15.62 53.73
N SER A 585 -18.15 14.80 53.47
CA SER A 585 -17.56 14.62 52.14
C SER A 585 -18.33 13.59 51.30
N GLU A 586 -18.91 12.58 51.95
CA GLU A 586 -19.67 11.52 51.32
C GLU A 586 -20.80 10.99 52.20
N VAL A 587 -21.88 10.47 51.56
CA VAL A 587 -22.99 9.79 52.24
C VAL A 587 -23.30 8.52 51.47
N ARG A 588 -23.48 7.41 52.19
CA ARG A 588 -23.72 6.07 51.60
C ARG A 588 -25.20 5.72 51.60
N THR A 589 -25.53 4.70 50.81
CA THR A 589 -26.87 4.10 50.71
C THR A 589 -27.52 3.89 52.07
N GLY A 590 -28.82 4.25 52.18
CA GLY A 590 -29.67 4.05 53.33
C GLY A 590 -29.56 5.17 54.39
N PHE A 591 -28.76 6.16 54.16
CA PHE A 591 -28.64 7.32 55.06
C PHE A 591 -29.33 8.56 54.49
N GLU A 592 -29.88 9.37 55.40
CA GLU A 592 -30.46 10.66 55.05
C GLU A 592 -29.37 11.75 55.02
N CYS A 593 -29.53 12.71 54.12
CA CYS A 593 -28.63 13.84 53.95
C CYS A 593 -29.36 15.08 53.43
N GLY A 594 -28.83 16.24 53.76
CA GLY A 594 -29.24 17.53 53.20
C GLY A 594 -28.33 17.93 52.07
N ILE A 595 -28.87 18.12 50.88
CA ILE A 595 -28.15 18.46 49.66
C ILE A 595 -28.54 19.88 49.25
N LYS A 596 -27.54 20.73 49.05
CA LYS A 596 -27.74 22.05 48.45
C LYS A 596 -27.09 22.06 47.07
N LEU A 597 -27.87 22.32 46.06
CA LEU A 597 -27.41 22.47 44.70
C LEU A 597 -26.96 23.93 44.43
N ALA A 598 -26.01 24.12 43.55
CA ALA A 598 -25.52 25.46 43.20
C ALA A 598 -26.51 26.22 42.30
N GLU A 599 -27.28 25.50 41.52
CA GLU A 599 -28.26 26.01 40.56
C GLU A 599 -29.51 25.12 40.63
N HIS A 600 -30.69 25.65 40.24
CA HIS A 600 -31.98 24.94 40.18
C HIS A 600 -32.49 24.37 41.52
N ASP A 601 -31.99 24.86 42.63
CA ASP A 601 -32.44 24.44 43.98
C ASP A 601 -33.93 24.77 44.24
N HIS A 602 -34.44 25.85 43.60
CA HIS A 602 -35.83 26.27 43.69
C HIS A 602 -36.80 25.45 42.78
N ASP A 603 -36.24 24.71 41.82
CA ASP A 603 -37.02 23.92 40.87
C ASP A 603 -37.30 22.49 41.38
N LEU A 604 -36.66 22.09 42.49
CA LEU A 604 -36.82 20.78 43.11
C LEU A 604 -38.22 20.61 43.72
N GLN A 605 -38.74 19.37 43.61
CA GLN A 605 -40.00 18.94 44.23
C GLN A 605 -39.79 17.67 45.07
N GLU A 606 -40.69 17.47 46.04
CA GLU A 606 -40.69 16.23 46.82
C GLU A 606 -41.00 15.03 45.87
N GLY A 607 -40.17 14.01 45.97
CA GLY A 607 -40.24 12.84 45.10
C GLY A 607 -39.23 12.83 43.93
N ASP A 608 -38.57 13.94 43.63
CA ASP A 608 -37.54 13.99 42.59
C ASP A 608 -36.38 13.03 42.90
N ILE A 609 -35.78 12.47 41.87
CA ILE A 609 -34.61 11.62 41.97
C ILE A 609 -33.40 12.45 41.53
N ILE A 610 -32.38 12.54 42.37
CA ILE A 610 -31.11 13.18 42.07
C ILE A 610 -30.10 12.06 41.81
N GLU A 611 -29.66 11.96 40.58
CA GLU A 611 -28.57 11.07 40.14
C GLU A 611 -27.25 11.81 40.30
N PHE A 612 -26.28 11.16 40.94
CA PHE A 612 -24.93 11.72 41.14
C PHE A 612 -23.96 10.98 40.22
N TYR A 613 -23.13 11.74 39.52
CA TYR A 613 -22.12 11.18 38.62
C TYR A 613 -20.79 11.93 38.68
N GLU A 614 -19.74 11.25 38.34
CA GLU A 614 -18.39 11.78 38.17
C GLU A 614 -17.98 11.66 36.69
N LYS A 615 -17.31 12.71 36.18
CA LYS A 615 -16.70 12.65 34.85
C LYS A 615 -15.38 11.92 34.95
N GLN A 616 -15.35 10.67 34.46
CA GLN A 616 -14.12 9.91 34.39
C GLN A 616 -13.58 9.93 32.97
N ARG A 617 -12.29 10.17 32.82
CA ARG A 617 -11.61 10.10 31.54
C ARG A 617 -11.61 8.64 31.05
N VAL A 618 -12.26 8.38 29.93
CA VAL A 618 -12.38 7.04 29.31
C VAL A 618 -11.31 6.84 28.25
N ARG A 619 -10.77 7.95 27.72
CA ARG A 619 -9.77 7.92 26.66
C ARG A 619 -8.75 9.06 26.80
#